data_6020c606c9ad1309d4b5fa80a6750dc7
#
_entry.id   6020c606c9ad1309d4b5fa80a6750dc7
#
_cell.length_a   1.000
_cell.length_b   1.000
_cell.length_c   1.000
_cell.angle_alpha   90.00
_cell.angle_beta   90.00
_cell.angle_gamma   90.00
#
_symmetry.space_group_name_H-M   'P 1'
#
loop_
_entity.id
_entity.type
_entity.pdbx_description
1 polymer ?
#
loop_
_entity_poly.entity_id
_entity_poly.type
_entity_poly.pdbx_seq_one_letter_code
_entity_poly.pdbx_strand_id
1 'polypeptide(L)'
;MKAIPTSALATLLLFAPGPLSFGEPDSYVPGPDSKPQPGVPQGELIKFDFASSKVFPGTSRHVTVYVPRQYDPAKPACVYVDQDGVQFDAPVVLDNLIARGELPVMVGVFVSPGVVPARDPAAALSRFNRSLEYDGLGDAYARLLLDEVLPEVETKATADGRPVHLSHSGNDRAIAGSSSGAIAAFTAAWEHPEAFSRVISAIGTYVGLRGGEVYPTLVRKYEPKPIRVFLQDGSGDLNIYAGDWWMANQTMERALEFSGYEVNHEWGDGSHSGKHITSILPDALRWVWKDWPKPVGNGPTQNGALKALLISGEPWQGGTPSQSNVSAPAFAPDGKKFILALPSERTSADGTVIKVSPPAVAPVIRFGPDGRSYSADAHGIAASGADLKSTVIADGIAVRDFVVAHNGFLYATEAGPAGNVWLVRQDGARQVADSGLRSATGVTLSPDQSLLYVADGASHWIYSYQIQPDGTLADKQRYYWLHVADTEDASHAGGMCCDQEGRLYVATDLGVQVCDQAGRVNAILPLASGRPTSVTFGGPKFDTLYATCADRTFWRRLNTTGANPWAAPSIPPAPKL
;
A
#
# COMPACT_ATOMS: atom_id res chain seq x y z
N MET A 1 15.15 74.24 -23.13
CA MET A 1 14.86 74.58 -21.74
C MET A 1 14.55 73.30 -21.02
N LYS A 2 15.49 72.92 -20.19
CA LYS A 2 15.53 72.11 -18.96
C LYS A 2 14.45 71.06 -18.75
N ALA A 3 14.87 69.77 -18.89
CA ALA A 3 14.25 68.61 -18.36
C ALA A 3 14.59 68.47 -16.85
N ILE A 4 13.61 68.07 -16.06
CA ILE A 4 13.79 67.63 -14.65
C ILE A 4 13.41 66.15 -14.58
N PRO A 5 14.26 65.25 -14.10
CA PRO A 5 13.86 63.85 -13.89
C PRO A 5 13.28 63.72 -12.49
N THR A 6 12.07 63.21 -12.39
CA THR A 6 11.42 62.81 -11.15
C THR A 6 11.82 61.35 -10.82
N SER A 7 12.72 61.21 -9.87
CA SER A 7 13.05 59.90 -9.27
C SER A 7 11.91 59.45 -8.37
N ALA A 8 11.19 58.44 -8.76
CA ALA A 8 10.26 57.71 -7.87
C ALA A 8 11.07 56.72 -7.04
N LEU A 9 11.24 57.04 -5.75
CA LEU A 9 11.81 56.13 -4.75
C LEU A 9 10.73 55.11 -4.38
N ALA A 10 10.82 53.93 -4.97
CA ALA A 10 9.98 52.77 -4.53
C ALA A 10 10.53 52.27 -3.19
N THR A 11 9.85 52.60 -2.11
CA THR A 11 10.12 52.05 -0.79
C THR A 11 9.67 50.60 -0.79
N LEU A 12 10.62 49.68 -0.95
CA LEU A 12 10.41 48.25 -0.78
C LEU A 12 10.19 48.00 0.75
N LEU A 13 8.94 47.84 1.17
CA LEU A 13 8.61 47.32 2.48
C LEU A 13 9.06 45.84 2.51
N LEU A 14 10.26 45.62 2.96
CA LEU A 14 10.70 44.31 3.46
C LEU A 14 9.85 44.00 4.67
N PHE A 15 8.83 43.17 4.47
CA PHE A 15 8.25 42.38 5.56
C PHE A 15 9.36 41.45 6.08
N ALA A 16 10.10 41.89 7.08
CA ALA A 16 10.85 40.98 7.90
C ALA A 16 9.82 39.98 8.48
N PRO A 17 9.97 38.67 8.31
CA PRO A 17 9.19 37.72 9.08
C PRO A 17 9.47 38.08 10.55
N GLY A 18 8.40 38.34 11.31
CA GLY A 18 8.52 38.48 12.76
C GLY A 18 9.28 37.27 13.30
N PRO A 19 10.02 37.39 14.41
CA PRO A 19 10.69 36.24 14.98
C PRO A 19 9.62 35.19 15.25
N LEU A 20 9.69 34.08 14.49
CA LEU A 20 9.07 32.85 14.92
C LEU A 20 9.63 32.65 16.31
N SER A 21 8.76 32.66 17.33
CA SER A 21 9.13 32.34 18.71
C SER A 21 9.59 30.89 18.69
N PHE A 22 10.86 30.69 18.40
CA PHE A 22 11.52 29.44 18.68
C PHE A 22 11.53 29.35 20.20
N GLY A 23 10.92 28.28 20.74
CA GLY A 23 10.98 27.95 22.14
C GLY A 23 12.43 28.00 22.65
N GLU A 24 12.59 27.96 23.96
CA GLU A 24 13.91 27.97 24.60
C GLU A 24 14.86 26.97 23.93
N PRO A 25 16.18 27.26 23.85
CA PRO A 25 17.13 26.38 23.18
C PRO A 25 17.02 24.97 23.74
N ASP A 26 16.76 23.99 22.89
CA ASP A 26 16.64 22.59 23.24
C ASP A 26 17.82 22.17 24.13
N SER A 27 17.53 21.68 25.32
CA SER A 27 18.53 21.30 26.33
C SER A 27 19.21 19.95 26.04
N TYR A 28 18.91 19.34 24.88
CA TYR A 28 19.37 18.01 24.50
C TYR A 28 20.87 17.99 24.17
N VAL A 29 21.63 17.27 24.97
CA VAL A 29 23.10 17.14 24.81
C VAL A 29 23.43 15.69 24.49
N PRO A 30 24.11 15.42 23.35
CA PRO A 30 24.55 14.07 23.00
C PRO A 30 25.44 13.46 24.10
N GLY A 31 25.08 12.24 24.50
CA GLY A 31 25.82 11.44 25.49
C GLY A 31 27.17 10.92 24.96
N PRO A 32 27.88 10.12 25.77
CA PRO A 32 29.17 9.54 25.38
C PRO A 32 29.07 8.67 24.12
N ASP A 33 27.95 7.96 23.92
CA ASP A 33 27.75 7.07 22.78
C ASP A 33 27.65 7.78 21.44
N SER A 34 27.32 9.07 21.45
CA SER A 34 27.30 9.93 20.26
C SER A 34 28.61 10.71 20.04
N LYS A 35 29.67 10.39 20.79
CA LYS A 35 30.99 11.02 20.68
C LYS A 35 32.06 10.00 20.40
N PRO A 36 33.11 10.33 19.62
CA PRO A 36 34.24 9.43 19.41
C PRO A 36 34.84 8.96 20.74
N GLN A 37 35.04 7.64 20.88
CA GLN A 37 35.58 7.04 22.10
C GLN A 37 37.00 6.54 21.86
N PRO A 38 37.91 6.73 22.83
CA PRO A 38 39.27 6.18 22.73
C PRO A 38 39.25 4.66 22.56
N GLY A 39 40.02 4.16 21.58
CA GLY A 39 40.13 2.73 21.32
C GLY A 39 38.99 2.10 20.51
N VAL A 40 37.95 2.85 20.19
CA VAL A 40 36.89 2.38 19.28
C VAL A 40 37.37 2.52 17.83
N PRO A 41 37.35 1.41 17.04
CA PRO A 41 37.73 1.47 15.63
C PRO A 41 36.72 2.29 14.83
N GLN A 42 37.20 3.25 14.06
CA GLN A 42 36.36 4.07 13.21
C GLN A 42 36.12 3.40 11.85
N GLY A 43 34.89 3.44 11.39
CA GLY A 43 34.47 3.01 10.05
C GLY A 43 34.94 3.97 8.96
N GLU A 44 34.86 3.52 7.73
CA GLU A 44 35.21 4.29 6.54
C GLU A 44 33.94 4.92 5.94
N LEU A 45 34.08 6.15 5.39
CA LEU A 45 33.01 6.83 4.65
C LEU A 45 33.36 6.88 3.16
N ILE A 46 32.56 6.18 2.35
CA ILE A 46 32.65 6.20 0.90
C ILE A 46 31.58 7.16 0.40
N LYS A 47 31.95 8.14 -0.44
CA LYS A 47 31.01 9.17 -0.94
C LYS A 47 30.95 9.13 -2.45
N PHE A 48 29.76 9.26 -2.99
CA PHE A 48 29.53 9.37 -4.43
C PHE A 48 28.26 10.14 -4.75
N ASP A 49 28.17 10.62 -5.99
CA ASP A 49 26.96 11.25 -6.54
C ASP A 49 26.19 10.22 -7.36
N PHE A 50 24.89 10.14 -7.14
CA PHE A 50 23.99 9.30 -7.89
C PHE A 50 23.06 10.18 -8.75
N ALA A 51 23.23 10.12 -10.09
CA ALA A 51 22.51 10.96 -11.04
C ALA A 51 21.79 10.17 -12.15
N SER A 52 21.69 8.84 -12.02
CA SER A 52 21.11 7.95 -13.04
C SER A 52 19.74 7.39 -12.67
N SER A 53 19.02 8.05 -11.76
CA SER A 53 17.72 7.58 -11.31
C SER A 53 16.70 7.48 -12.46
N LYS A 54 16.05 6.34 -12.57
CA LYS A 54 14.91 6.09 -13.44
C LYS A 54 13.59 6.39 -12.73
N VAL A 55 13.54 6.18 -11.41
CA VAL A 55 12.37 6.49 -10.58
C VAL A 55 12.14 8.00 -10.50
N PHE A 56 13.20 8.79 -10.30
CA PHE A 56 13.16 10.25 -10.29
C PHE A 56 14.10 10.82 -11.34
N PRO A 57 13.70 10.81 -12.62
CA PRO A 57 14.60 11.18 -13.73
C PRO A 57 15.11 12.62 -13.62
N GLY A 58 16.39 12.83 -13.98
CA GLY A 58 17.04 14.12 -13.99
C GLY A 58 17.53 14.61 -12.63
N THR A 59 17.30 13.86 -11.55
CA THR A 59 17.81 14.19 -10.22
C THR A 59 19.26 13.75 -10.04
N SER A 60 20.02 14.54 -9.30
CA SER A 60 21.30 14.15 -8.70
C SER A 60 21.19 14.21 -7.19
N ARG A 61 21.86 13.29 -6.48
CA ARG A 61 21.88 13.21 -5.02
C ARG A 61 23.22 12.72 -4.51
N HIS A 62 23.60 13.17 -3.32
CA HIS A 62 24.78 12.67 -2.64
C HIS A 62 24.41 11.41 -1.85
N VAL A 63 25.27 10.40 -1.93
CA VAL A 63 25.18 9.18 -1.12
C VAL A 63 26.49 9.02 -0.36
N THR A 64 26.38 8.82 0.95
CA THR A 64 27.50 8.49 1.81
C THR A 64 27.28 7.08 2.37
N VAL A 65 28.25 6.20 2.20
CA VAL A 65 28.21 4.84 2.74
C VAL A 65 29.22 4.75 3.88
N TYR A 66 28.73 4.40 5.05
CA TYR A 66 29.57 4.07 6.21
C TYR A 66 29.80 2.56 6.25
N VAL A 67 31.07 2.14 6.29
CA VAL A 67 31.45 0.73 6.43
C VAL A 67 32.23 0.58 7.74
N PRO A 68 31.72 -0.16 8.74
CA PRO A 68 32.42 -0.29 10.02
C PRO A 68 33.72 -1.09 9.86
N ARG A 69 34.68 -0.86 10.74
CA ARG A 69 35.98 -1.56 10.70
C ARG A 69 35.84 -3.08 10.85
N GLN A 70 34.82 -3.52 11.59
CA GLN A 70 34.47 -4.93 11.85
C GLN A 70 33.79 -5.62 10.66
N TYR A 71 33.50 -4.91 9.57
CA TYR A 71 32.84 -5.48 8.41
C TYR A 71 33.64 -6.62 7.77
N ASP A 72 32.98 -7.75 7.57
CA ASP A 72 33.49 -8.95 6.89
C ASP A 72 32.81 -9.08 5.51
N PRO A 73 33.56 -8.89 4.39
CA PRO A 73 32.95 -8.96 3.05
C PRO A 73 32.51 -10.38 2.65
N ALA A 74 32.85 -11.41 3.43
CA ALA A 74 32.36 -12.76 3.20
C ALA A 74 30.89 -12.95 3.65
N LYS A 75 30.30 -11.97 4.36
CA LYS A 75 28.93 -12.03 4.89
C LYS A 75 28.17 -10.78 4.52
N PRO A 76 26.91 -10.90 4.08
CA PRO A 76 26.05 -9.73 3.91
C PRO A 76 25.87 -8.98 5.24
N ALA A 77 26.11 -7.67 5.22
CA ALA A 77 25.95 -6.84 6.41
C ALA A 77 24.47 -6.45 6.63
N CYS A 78 24.07 -6.25 7.89
CA CYS A 78 22.87 -5.49 8.19
C CYS A 78 22.98 -4.07 7.60
N VAL A 79 21.84 -3.39 7.44
CA VAL A 79 21.80 -2.07 6.79
C VAL A 79 21.04 -1.07 7.66
N TYR A 80 21.61 0.12 7.77
CA TYR A 80 20.93 1.32 8.31
C TYR A 80 20.85 2.38 7.21
N VAL A 81 19.65 2.68 6.75
CA VAL A 81 19.42 3.74 5.75
C VAL A 81 18.90 4.99 6.45
N ASP A 82 19.50 6.16 6.17
CA ASP A 82 19.06 7.43 6.76
C ASP A 82 18.87 8.49 5.66
N GLN A 83 17.84 9.28 5.82
CA GLN A 83 17.44 10.31 4.87
C GLN A 83 18.16 11.64 5.18
N ASP A 84 18.20 12.55 4.17
CA ASP A 84 18.85 13.87 4.27
C ASP A 84 20.39 13.83 4.43
N GLY A 85 21.02 12.73 4.05
CA GLY A 85 22.47 12.54 4.20
C GLY A 85 22.86 12.07 5.62
N VAL A 86 24.10 12.31 6.01
CA VAL A 86 24.57 11.91 7.35
C VAL A 86 23.89 12.78 8.41
N GLN A 87 23.06 12.15 9.24
CA GLN A 87 22.31 12.79 10.33
C GLN A 87 22.74 12.21 11.70
N PHE A 88 22.42 12.93 12.77
CA PHE A 88 22.41 12.47 14.17
C PHE A 88 23.74 11.87 14.68
N ASP A 89 24.87 12.27 14.09
CA ASP A 89 26.19 11.66 14.39
C ASP A 89 26.22 10.13 14.19
N ALA A 90 25.33 9.59 13.34
CA ALA A 90 25.08 8.17 13.18
C ALA A 90 26.35 7.33 12.93
N PRO A 91 27.36 7.72 12.11
CA PRO A 91 28.59 6.95 11.96
C PRO A 91 29.32 6.73 13.27
N VAL A 92 29.40 7.75 14.14
CA VAL A 92 30.07 7.66 15.45
C VAL A 92 29.28 6.77 16.40
N VAL A 93 27.96 6.89 16.39
CA VAL A 93 27.07 6.03 17.19
C VAL A 93 27.23 4.57 16.77
N LEU A 94 27.26 4.31 15.46
CA LEU A 94 27.46 2.96 14.92
C LEU A 94 28.82 2.40 15.30
N ASP A 95 29.91 3.19 15.19
CA ASP A 95 31.25 2.77 15.65
C ASP A 95 31.20 2.28 17.10
N ASN A 96 30.63 3.09 17.99
CA ASN A 96 30.59 2.82 19.42
C ASN A 96 29.74 1.58 19.76
N LEU A 97 28.54 1.48 19.21
CA LEU A 97 27.60 0.40 19.55
C LEU A 97 28.01 -0.94 18.92
N ILE A 98 28.54 -0.93 17.70
CA ILE A 98 29.06 -2.14 17.04
C ILE A 98 30.31 -2.65 17.77
N ALA A 99 31.23 -1.75 18.17
CA ALA A 99 32.42 -2.13 18.92
C ALA A 99 32.09 -2.81 20.26
N ARG A 100 31.00 -2.46 20.89
CA ARG A 100 30.53 -3.09 22.14
C ARG A 100 29.66 -4.32 21.93
N GLY A 101 29.34 -4.68 20.67
CA GLY A 101 28.46 -5.81 20.35
C GLY A 101 26.98 -5.55 20.73
N GLU A 102 26.59 -4.30 20.89
CA GLU A 102 25.20 -3.89 21.18
C GLU A 102 24.33 -3.80 19.93
N LEU A 103 24.98 -3.67 18.77
CA LEU A 103 24.35 -3.74 17.45
C LEU A 103 25.06 -4.80 16.59
N PRO A 104 24.34 -5.40 15.61
CA PRO A 104 25.01 -6.19 14.59
C PRO A 104 25.96 -5.33 13.76
N VAL A 105 26.94 -5.96 13.13
CA VAL A 105 27.78 -5.28 12.13
C VAL A 105 26.88 -4.83 10.99
N MET A 106 26.81 -3.52 10.73
CA MET A 106 25.93 -2.94 9.72
C MET A 106 26.62 -1.86 8.90
N VAL A 107 26.21 -1.76 7.64
CA VAL A 107 26.60 -0.69 6.73
C VAL A 107 25.56 0.42 6.82
N GLY A 108 26.00 1.67 7.01
CA GLY A 108 25.15 2.85 6.97
C GLY A 108 25.07 3.41 5.54
N VAL A 109 23.87 3.72 5.07
CA VAL A 109 23.64 4.34 3.76
C VAL A 109 22.86 5.62 3.96
N PHE A 110 23.51 6.75 3.75
CA PHE A 110 22.98 8.09 3.99
C PHE A 110 22.68 8.75 2.65
N VAL A 111 21.39 9.04 2.40
CA VAL A 111 20.90 9.45 1.08
C VAL A 111 20.34 10.85 1.15
N SER A 112 20.93 11.80 0.41
CA SER A 112 20.34 13.13 0.27
C SER A 112 19.15 13.11 -0.68
N PRO A 113 18.17 14.03 -0.53
CA PRO A 113 17.08 14.15 -1.49
C PRO A 113 17.60 14.57 -2.87
N GLY A 114 16.86 14.24 -3.89
CA GLY A 114 17.21 14.58 -5.28
C GLY A 114 17.11 16.08 -5.57
N VAL A 115 18.03 16.54 -6.37
CA VAL A 115 18.01 17.90 -6.93
C VAL A 115 18.08 17.80 -8.45
N VAL A 116 17.19 18.47 -9.16
CA VAL A 116 17.33 18.67 -10.60
C VAL A 116 18.12 19.96 -10.81
N PRO A 117 19.37 19.88 -11.28
CA PRO A 117 20.21 21.05 -11.44
C PRO A 117 19.60 22.07 -12.42
N ALA A 118 19.72 23.35 -12.10
CA ALA A 118 19.36 24.39 -13.04
C ALA A 118 20.27 24.30 -14.28
N ARG A 119 19.69 24.51 -15.46
CA ARG A 119 20.46 24.51 -16.72
C ARG A 119 21.49 25.64 -16.74
N ASP A 120 21.14 26.78 -16.15
CA ASP A 120 22.02 27.90 -15.90
C ASP A 120 21.86 28.34 -14.43
N PRO A 121 22.80 27.96 -13.55
CA PRO A 121 22.74 28.32 -12.12
C PRO A 121 22.84 29.83 -11.85
N ALA A 122 23.34 30.61 -12.80
CA ALA A 122 23.39 32.06 -12.66
C ALA A 122 22.04 32.73 -12.95
N ALA A 123 21.16 32.07 -13.71
CA ALA A 123 19.88 32.60 -14.14
C ALA A 123 18.66 31.92 -13.44
N ALA A 124 18.84 30.73 -12.84
CA ALA A 124 17.74 29.98 -12.27
C ALA A 124 18.17 29.15 -11.05
N LEU A 125 17.22 28.86 -10.18
CA LEU A 125 17.42 27.93 -9.07
C LEU A 125 17.24 26.48 -9.54
N SER A 126 18.00 25.56 -8.94
CA SER A 126 17.76 24.14 -9.05
C SER A 126 16.42 23.77 -8.43
N ARG A 127 15.76 22.72 -8.93
CA ARG A 127 14.52 22.19 -8.35
C ARG A 127 14.85 21.15 -7.28
N PHE A 128 14.46 21.44 -6.07
CA PHE A 128 14.63 20.55 -4.93
C PHE A 128 13.45 19.58 -4.84
N ASN A 129 13.74 18.29 -4.89
CA ASN A 129 12.72 17.26 -4.93
C ASN A 129 12.35 16.68 -3.55
N ARG A 130 12.91 17.20 -2.44
CA ARG A 130 12.75 16.61 -1.11
C ARG A 130 11.28 16.30 -0.78
N SER A 131 10.40 17.28 -0.89
CA SER A 131 8.98 17.06 -0.59
C SER A 131 8.30 16.12 -1.61
N LEU A 132 8.67 16.17 -2.89
CA LEU A 132 8.15 15.25 -3.90
C LEU A 132 8.54 13.80 -3.61
N GLU A 133 9.78 13.58 -3.19
CA GLU A 133 10.32 12.23 -2.95
C GLU A 133 9.94 11.67 -1.59
N TYR A 134 9.86 12.52 -0.57
CA TYR A 134 9.74 12.09 0.83
C TYR A 134 8.31 12.13 1.35
N ASP A 135 7.55 13.19 1.04
CA ASP A 135 6.21 13.39 1.62
C ASP A 135 5.11 12.65 0.84
N GLY A 136 5.38 12.20 -0.39
CA GLY A 136 4.44 11.42 -1.19
C GLY A 136 4.21 10.02 -0.61
N LEU A 137 2.95 9.59 -0.62
CA LEU A 137 2.60 8.21 -0.25
C LEU A 137 2.78 7.29 -1.46
N GLY A 138 3.14 6.03 -1.20
CA GLY A 138 3.36 5.02 -2.23
C GLY A 138 4.81 4.54 -2.30
N ASP A 139 5.11 3.66 -3.23
CA ASP A 139 6.36 2.89 -3.25
C ASP A 139 7.54 3.56 -3.96
N ALA A 140 7.34 4.74 -4.57
CA ALA A 140 8.34 5.34 -5.45
C ALA A 140 9.70 5.55 -4.74
N TYR A 141 9.68 6.08 -3.50
CA TYR A 141 10.91 6.29 -2.76
C TYR A 141 11.56 4.97 -2.33
N ALA A 142 10.78 3.98 -1.94
CA ALA A 142 11.29 2.64 -1.64
C ALA A 142 11.95 2.01 -2.87
N ARG A 143 11.35 2.12 -4.06
CA ARG A 143 11.94 1.63 -5.32
C ARG A 143 13.24 2.35 -5.67
N LEU A 144 13.33 3.67 -5.46
CA LEU A 144 14.61 4.38 -5.61
C LEU A 144 15.70 3.74 -4.74
N LEU A 145 15.38 3.44 -3.47
CA LEU A 145 16.35 2.82 -2.56
C LEU A 145 16.68 1.38 -2.99
N LEU A 146 15.66 0.55 -3.22
CA LEU A 146 15.80 -0.90 -3.41
C LEU A 146 16.34 -1.27 -4.80
N ASP A 147 15.90 -0.55 -5.84
CA ASP A 147 16.21 -0.92 -7.23
C ASP A 147 17.39 -0.12 -7.78
N GLU A 148 17.76 1.00 -7.15
CA GLU A 148 18.76 1.90 -7.70
C GLU A 148 19.91 2.20 -6.73
N VAL A 149 19.62 2.75 -5.54
CA VAL A 149 20.66 3.24 -4.62
C VAL A 149 21.40 2.09 -3.93
N LEU A 150 20.68 1.13 -3.33
CA LEU A 150 21.32 0.01 -2.63
C LEU A 150 22.13 -0.90 -3.59
N PRO A 151 21.64 -1.23 -4.80
CA PRO A 151 22.47 -1.91 -5.80
C PRO A 151 23.72 -1.13 -6.21
N GLU A 152 23.63 0.20 -6.32
CA GLU A 152 24.82 1.03 -6.61
C GLU A 152 25.83 1.01 -5.45
N VAL A 153 25.35 0.98 -4.19
CA VAL A 153 26.22 0.82 -3.00
C VAL A 153 27.00 -0.50 -3.07
N GLU A 154 26.39 -1.59 -3.51
CA GLU A 154 27.06 -2.89 -3.65
C GLU A 154 28.12 -2.94 -4.76
N THR A 155 28.19 -1.92 -5.61
CA THR A 155 29.31 -1.76 -6.57
C THR A 155 30.56 -1.14 -5.95
N LYS A 156 30.49 -0.65 -4.71
CA LYS A 156 31.57 0.06 -4.02
C LYS A 156 32.45 -0.90 -3.23
N ALA A 157 33.64 -0.42 -2.91
CA ALA A 157 34.58 -1.12 -2.03
C ALA A 157 35.27 -0.10 -1.11
N THR A 158 35.71 -0.56 0.04
CA THR A 158 36.54 0.21 0.98
C THR A 158 37.93 0.49 0.39
N ALA A 159 38.67 1.41 0.97
CA ALA A 159 40.03 1.76 0.51
C ALA A 159 41.00 0.57 0.59
N ASP A 160 40.75 -0.38 1.49
CA ASP A 160 41.51 -1.64 1.60
C ASP A 160 41.00 -2.76 0.68
N GLY A 161 40.03 -2.45 -0.22
CA GLY A 161 39.57 -3.34 -1.28
C GLY A 161 38.46 -4.33 -0.87
N ARG A 162 37.82 -4.17 0.29
CA ARG A 162 36.66 -5.01 0.70
C ARG A 162 35.40 -4.57 -0.06
N PRO A 163 34.81 -5.43 -0.91
CA PRO A 163 33.55 -5.12 -1.58
C PRO A 163 32.40 -5.00 -0.56
N VAL A 164 31.43 -4.12 -0.84
CA VAL A 164 30.25 -3.96 0.01
C VAL A 164 29.17 -4.96 -0.40
N HIS A 165 28.73 -5.80 0.54
CA HIS A 165 27.63 -6.75 0.39
C HIS A 165 26.56 -6.48 1.44
N LEU A 166 25.33 -6.23 1.02
CA LEU A 166 24.20 -5.87 1.88
C LEU A 166 23.25 -7.06 2.05
N SER A 167 22.70 -7.25 3.24
CA SER A 167 21.58 -8.18 3.41
C SER A 167 20.34 -7.66 2.68
N HIS A 168 19.61 -8.54 2.00
CA HIS A 168 18.36 -8.24 1.33
C HIS A 168 17.12 -8.54 2.19
N SER A 169 17.32 -9.06 3.40
CA SER A 169 16.22 -9.33 4.34
C SER A 169 15.78 -8.07 5.05
N GLY A 170 14.47 -7.81 5.09
CA GLY A 170 13.93 -6.69 5.86
C GLY A 170 14.24 -6.78 7.35
N ASN A 171 14.39 -8.01 7.89
CA ASN A 171 14.79 -8.20 9.29
C ASN A 171 16.20 -7.70 9.60
N ASP A 172 17.04 -7.56 8.59
CA ASP A 172 18.42 -7.08 8.70
C ASP A 172 18.56 -5.61 8.27
N ARG A 173 17.43 -4.91 8.04
CA ARG A 173 17.43 -3.53 7.57
C ARG A 173 16.60 -2.61 8.45
N ALA A 174 17.21 -1.48 8.83
CA ALA A 174 16.54 -0.36 9.45
C ALA A 174 16.57 0.85 8.53
N ILE A 175 15.53 1.67 8.62
CA ILE A 175 15.41 2.93 7.90
C ILE A 175 15.00 4.05 8.86
N ALA A 176 15.62 5.22 8.73
CA ALA A 176 15.46 6.33 9.64
C ALA A 176 15.32 7.66 8.90
N GLY A 177 14.84 8.66 9.58
CA GLY A 177 14.80 10.03 9.08
C GLY A 177 14.14 11.00 10.03
N SER A 178 14.20 12.28 9.66
CA SER A 178 13.64 13.39 10.41
C SER A 178 12.63 14.16 9.54
N SER A 179 11.49 14.57 10.13
CA SER A 179 10.48 15.38 9.44
C SER A 179 9.95 14.67 8.18
N SER A 180 10.08 15.27 6.99
CA SER A 180 9.78 14.60 5.71
C SER A 180 10.62 13.32 5.53
N GLY A 181 11.87 13.29 6.00
CA GLY A 181 12.69 12.07 5.98
C GLY A 181 12.11 10.94 6.83
N ALA A 182 11.45 11.28 7.94
CA ALA A 182 10.81 10.30 8.82
C ALA A 182 9.57 9.65 8.17
N ILE A 183 8.72 10.45 7.51
CA ILE A 183 7.58 9.86 6.80
C ILE A 183 8.04 9.06 5.57
N ALA A 184 9.11 9.49 4.88
CA ALA A 184 9.71 8.70 3.80
C ALA A 184 10.22 7.33 4.31
N ALA A 185 10.88 7.31 5.48
CA ALA A 185 11.33 6.08 6.12
C ALA A 185 10.15 5.17 6.50
N PHE A 186 9.11 5.72 7.12
CA PHE A 186 7.91 4.96 7.45
C PHE A 186 7.21 4.44 6.20
N THR A 187 7.01 5.29 5.17
CA THR A 187 6.38 4.91 3.90
C THR A 187 7.15 3.79 3.21
N ALA A 188 8.48 3.86 3.15
CA ALA A 188 9.29 2.81 2.53
C ALA A 188 9.13 1.46 3.25
N ALA A 189 9.12 1.44 4.58
CA ALA A 189 8.87 0.22 5.36
C ALA A 189 7.41 -0.24 5.27
N TRP A 190 6.47 0.69 5.17
CA TRP A 190 5.04 0.40 5.01
C TRP A 190 4.75 -0.29 3.68
N GLU A 191 5.31 0.21 2.58
CA GLU A 191 5.13 -0.36 1.25
C GLU A 191 5.92 -1.67 1.06
N HIS A 192 7.13 -1.75 1.66
CA HIS A 192 8.05 -2.88 1.53
C HIS A 192 8.51 -3.42 2.89
N PRO A 193 7.61 -4.01 3.70
CA PRO A 193 7.98 -4.56 5.01
C PRO A 193 8.94 -5.76 4.91
N GLU A 194 8.97 -6.44 3.75
CA GLU A 194 9.93 -7.49 3.44
C GLU A 194 11.35 -6.96 3.22
N ALA A 195 11.48 -5.65 2.93
CA ALA A 195 12.76 -4.98 2.69
C ALA A 195 13.23 -4.13 3.88
N PHE A 196 12.30 -3.60 4.69
CA PHE A 196 12.60 -2.81 5.90
C PHE A 196 11.62 -3.15 7.01
N SER A 197 12.10 -3.69 8.13
CA SER A 197 11.23 -4.02 9.27
C SER A 197 11.47 -3.17 10.51
N ARG A 198 12.42 -2.23 10.49
CA ARG A 198 12.77 -1.36 11.60
C ARG A 198 12.77 0.10 11.16
N VAL A 199 12.02 0.94 11.86
CA VAL A 199 11.85 2.36 11.53
C VAL A 199 12.21 3.22 12.73
N ILE A 200 13.01 4.27 12.48
CA ILE A 200 13.20 5.39 13.42
C ILE A 200 12.63 6.64 12.76
N SER A 201 11.58 7.21 13.36
CA SER A 201 10.84 8.36 12.86
C SER A 201 10.97 9.50 13.86
N ALA A 202 11.81 10.48 13.55
CA ALA A 202 12.00 11.67 14.38
C ALA A 202 11.18 12.84 13.83
N ILE A 203 10.42 13.54 14.71
CA ILE A 203 9.58 14.69 14.34
C ILE A 203 8.80 14.44 13.03
N GLY A 204 8.15 13.26 12.95
CA GLY A 204 7.60 12.72 11.70
C GLY A 204 6.48 13.57 11.09
N THR A 205 6.50 13.75 9.77
CA THR A 205 5.53 14.55 9.01
C THR A 205 4.23 13.76 8.75
N TYR A 206 3.54 13.35 9.82
CA TYR A 206 2.22 12.70 9.72
C TYR A 206 1.08 13.73 9.63
N VAL A 207 1.30 14.80 8.89
CA VAL A 207 0.41 15.96 8.71
C VAL A 207 0.08 16.19 7.24
N GLY A 208 -0.83 17.11 6.96
CA GLY A 208 -1.40 17.38 5.64
C GLY A 208 -0.50 18.14 4.65
N LEU A 209 0.79 17.78 4.55
CA LEU A 209 1.65 18.31 3.48
C LEU A 209 1.36 17.65 2.13
N ARG A 210 1.34 16.31 2.09
CA ARG A 210 1.08 15.49 0.90
C ARG A 210 0.40 14.16 1.27
N GLY A 211 -0.58 14.19 2.15
CA GLY A 211 -1.39 13.02 2.50
C GLY A 211 -0.91 12.20 3.71
N GLY A 212 0.18 12.61 4.40
CA GLY A 212 0.72 11.88 5.54
C GLY A 212 -0.23 11.70 6.72
N GLU A 213 -1.22 12.58 6.87
CA GLU A 213 -2.27 12.52 7.88
C GLU A 213 -3.20 11.30 7.74
N VAL A 214 -3.18 10.61 6.61
CA VAL A 214 -4.01 9.41 6.40
C VAL A 214 -3.45 8.18 7.14
N TYR A 215 -2.14 8.14 7.44
CA TYR A 215 -1.50 6.96 8.04
C TYR A 215 -2.11 6.49 9.34
N PRO A 216 -2.44 7.34 10.32
CA PRO A 216 -3.09 6.86 11.54
C PRO A 216 -4.42 6.12 11.28
N THR A 217 -5.13 6.48 10.23
CA THR A 217 -6.36 5.80 9.80
C THR A 217 -6.06 4.49 9.07
N LEU A 218 -5.12 4.49 8.13
CA LEU A 218 -4.74 3.29 7.37
C LEU A 218 -4.15 2.21 8.29
N VAL A 219 -3.21 2.59 9.16
CA VAL A 219 -2.59 1.67 10.13
C VAL A 219 -3.65 0.90 10.93
N ARG A 220 -4.73 1.56 11.35
CA ARG A 220 -5.82 0.93 12.12
C ARG A 220 -6.65 -0.06 11.30
N LYS A 221 -6.71 0.10 9.98
CA LYS A 221 -7.53 -0.72 9.07
C LYS A 221 -6.78 -1.88 8.43
N TYR A 222 -5.46 -1.73 8.27
CA TYR A 222 -4.63 -2.78 7.69
C TYR A 222 -4.42 -3.94 8.64
N GLU A 223 -4.31 -5.15 8.06
CA GLU A 223 -3.65 -6.25 8.74
C GLU A 223 -2.22 -5.84 9.09
N PRO A 224 -1.79 -5.98 10.38
CA PRO A 224 -0.50 -5.48 10.80
C PRO A 224 0.67 -6.09 10.02
N LYS A 225 1.54 -5.22 9.52
CA LYS A 225 2.77 -5.57 8.80
C LYS A 225 3.91 -5.80 9.81
N PRO A 226 4.91 -6.64 9.56
CA PRO A 226 6.01 -6.95 10.50
C PRO A 226 7.02 -5.80 10.59
N ILE A 227 6.60 -4.68 11.15
CA ILE A 227 7.39 -3.44 11.28
C ILE A 227 7.45 -3.05 12.76
N ARG A 228 8.65 -2.70 13.24
CA ARG A 228 8.91 -2.10 14.55
C ARG A 228 9.20 -0.62 14.36
N VAL A 229 8.57 0.26 15.15
CA VAL A 229 8.64 1.71 14.95
C VAL A 229 9.06 2.39 16.25
N PHE A 230 10.13 3.19 16.17
CA PHE A 230 10.51 4.13 17.22
C PHE A 230 10.13 5.55 16.79
N LEU A 231 9.37 6.25 17.61
CA LEU A 231 8.91 7.61 17.37
C LEU A 231 9.63 8.58 18.31
N GLN A 232 9.99 9.76 17.81
CA GLN A 232 10.50 10.84 18.63
C GLN A 232 9.84 12.15 18.20
N ASP A 233 9.42 12.96 19.17
CA ASP A 233 8.92 14.31 18.95
C ASP A 233 9.02 15.15 20.21
N GLY A 234 8.75 16.46 20.10
CA GLY A 234 8.73 17.41 21.19
C GLY A 234 7.49 18.31 21.18
N SER A 235 6.99 18.67 22.36
CA SER A 235 5.80 19.52 22.52
C SER A 235 5.97 20.94 21.98
N GLY A 236 7.20 21.36 21.69
CA GLY A 236 7.53 22.62 21.02
C GLY A 236 7.61 22.53 19.49
N ASP A 237 7.19 21.41 18.88
CA ASP A 237 7.24 21.21 17.43
C ASP A 237 6.23 22.09 16.69
N LEU A 238 6.29 22.06 15.36
CA LEU A 238 5.50 22.91 14.46
C LEU A 238 4.00 22.70 14.63
N ASN A 239 3.29 23.82 14.74
CA ASN A 239 1.84 23.88 14.58
C ASN A 239 1.55 24.95 13.52
N ILE A 240 1.35 24.54 12.26
CA ILE A 240 1.24 25.41 11.10
C ILE A 240 0.09 24.99 10.17
N TYR A 241 -0.02 25.61 9.00
CA TYR A 241 -1.10 25.35 8.04
C TYR A 241 -1.28 23.87 7.64
N ALA A 242 -0.22 23.05 7.72
CA ALA A 242 -0.28 21.64 7.37
C ALA A 242 -0.76 20.75 8.53
N GLY A 243 -0.72 21.26 9.75
CA GLY A 243 -1.14 20.55 10.96
C GLY A 243 -0.23 20.81 12.15
N ASP A 244 -0.47 20.06 13.20
CA ASP A 244 0.27 20.04 14.46
C ASP A 244 1.09 18.75 14.52
N TRP A 245 2.43 18.87 14.41
CA TRP A 245 3.33 17.69 14.38
C TRP A 245 3.27 16.91 15.68
N TRP A 246 3.29 17.61 16.82
CA TRP A 246 3.22 16.97 18.14
C TRP A 246 1.98 16.08 18.28
N MET A 247 0.82 16.61 17.95
CA MET A 247 -0.43 15.84 18.00
C MET A 247 -0.46 14.73 16.96
N ALA A 248 0.09 14.95 15.77
CA ALA A 248 0.11 13.97 14.69
C ALA A 248 0.99 12.75 15.05
N ASN A 249 2.18 12.96 15.62
CA ASN A 249 3.05 11.88 16.06
C ASN A 249 2.42 11.05 17.20
N GLN A 250 1.77 11.68 18.16
CA GLN A 250 1.02 10.96 19.21
C GLN A 250 -0.17 10.19 18.63
N THR A 251 -0.87 10.76 17.64
CA THR A 251 -1.97 10.08 16.96
C THR A 251 -1.46 8.86 16.18
N MET A 252 -0.28 8.97 15.57
CA MET A 252 0.38 7.86 14.88
C MET A 252 0.77 6.75 15.86
N GLU A 253 1.36 7.08 17.01
CA GLU A 253 1.64 6.10 18.06
C GLU A 253 0.39 5.34 18.49
N ARG A 254 -0.70 6.08 18.81
CA ARG A 254 -1.98 5.46 19.21
C ARG A 254 -2.55 4.54 18.12
N ALA A 255 -2.29 4.83 16.85
CA ALA A 255 -2.69 3.96 15.74
C ALA A 255 -1.85 2.68 15.68
N LEU A 256 -0.54 2.79 15.85
CA LEU A 256 0.38 1.66 15.89
C LEU A 256 0.07 0.72 17.06
N GLU A 257 -0.10 1.26 18.28
CA GLU A 257 -0.51 0.50 19.47
C GLU A 257 -1.84 -0.23 19.26
N PHE A 258 -2.85 0.48 18.73
CA PHE A 258 -4.17 -0.10 18.43
C PHE A 258 -4.07 -1.29 17.48
N SER A 259 -3.17 -1.23 16.53
CA SER A 259 -2.98 -2.28 15.54
C SER A 259 -2.01 -3.38 15.98
N GLY A 260 -1.41 -3.25 17.17
CA GLY A 260 -0.53 -4.27 17.73
C GLY A 260 0.90 -4.24 17.21
N TYR A 261 1.33 -3.13 16.62
CA TYR A 261 2.73 -2.96 16.25
C TYR A 261 3.64 -2.87 17.48
N GLU A 262 4.88 -3.33 17.36
CA GLU A 262 5.92 -3.00 18.31
C GLU A 262 6.30 -1.52 18.12
N VAL A 263 5.83 -0.65 19.00
CA VAL A 263 6.12 0.78 18.99
C VAL A 263 6.74 1.21 20.31
N ASN A 264 7.65 2.16 20.27
CA ASN A 264 8.17 2.88 21.41
C ASN A 264 8.37 4.35 21.02
N HIS A 265 8.47 5.21 22.00
CA HIS A 265 8.66 6.63 21.76
C HIS A 265 9.63 7.26 22.77
N GLU A 266 10.12 8.43 22.41
CA GLU A 266 10.75 9.37 23.32
C GLU A 266 10.12 10.74 23.06
N TRP A 267 9.26 11.17 23.99
CA TRP A 267 8.60 12.47 23.95
C TRP A 267 9.34 13.48 24.80
N GLY A 268 9.51 14.69 24.28
CA GLY A 268 10.20 15.76 24.97
C GLY A 268 9.51 17.11 24.85
N ASP A 269 10.25 18.18 25.11
CA ASP A 269 9.82 19.58 24.99
C ASP A 269 10.51 20.30 23.81
N GLY A 270 11.26 19.56 22.98
CA GLY A 270 12.02 20.10 21.86
C GLY A 270 11.14 20.71 20.77
N SER A 271 11.78 21.54 19.95
CA SER A 271 11.21 22.13 18.75
C SER A 271 11.44 21.23 17.53
N HIS A 272 11.03 21.70 16.32
CA HIS A 272 11.27 21.00 15.04
C HIS A 272 12.76 20.99 14.67
N SER A 273 13.55 20.21 15.40
CA SER A 273 15.00 20.13 15.22
C SER A 273 15.54 18.72 15.43
N GLY A 274 16.69 18.41 14.84
CA GLY A 274 17.38 17.13 15.02
C GLY A 274 18.10 16.99 16.38
N LYS A 275 18.09 17.97 17.29
CA LYS A 275 18.87 17.91 18.52
C LYS A 275 18.43 16.80 19.47
N HIS A 276 17.13 16.64 19.66
CA HIS A 276 16.59 15.63 20.57
C HIS A 276 16.94 14.23 20.06
N ILE A 277 16.62 13.90 18.81
CA ILE A 277 16.94 12.58 18.26
C ILE A 277 18.45 12.30 18.25
N THR A 278 19.29 13.30 17.98
CA THR A 278 20.76 13.17 18.07
C THR A 278 21.21 12.74 19.46
N SER A 279 20.57 13.27 20.52
CA SER A 279 20.92 12.92 21.89
C SER A 279 20.51 11.50 22.29
N ILE A 280 19.49 10.93 21.66
CA ILE A 280 18.90 9.62 22.01
C ILE A 280 19.06 8.55 20.92
N LEU A 281 19.73 8.87 19.79
CA LEU A 281 19.91 7.90 18.70
C LEU A 281 20.51 6.56 19.17
N PRO A 282 21.51 6.54 20.09
CA PRO A 282 22.01 5.28 20.62
C PRO A 282 20.92 4.37 21.21
N ASP A 283 19.99 4.95 21.96
CA ASP A 283 18.93 4.19 22.61
C ASP A 283 17.84 3.79 21.63
N ALA A 284 17.51 4.66 20.68
CA ALA A 284 16.61 4.33 19.58
C ALA A 284 17.14 3.14 18.75
N LEU A 285 18.44 3.13 18.43
CA LEU A 285 19.07 2.02 17.71
C LEU A 285 19.06 0.73 18.54
N ARG A 286 19.43 0.77 19.82
CA ARG A 286 19.34 -0.42 20.71
C ARG A 286 17.91 -0.99 20.72
N TRP A 287 16.93 -0.12 20.78
CA TRP A 287 15.53 -0.56 20.85
C TRP A 287 15.04 -1.16 19.54
N VAL A 288 15.31 -0.54 18.37
CA VAL A 288 14.84 -1.10 17.08
C VAL A 288 15.57 -2.39 16.72
N TRP A 289 16.82 -2.59 17.20
CA TRP A 289 17.61 -3.80 16.98
C TRP A 289 17.53 -4.82 18.12
N LYS A 290 16.74 -4.55 19.17
CA LYS A 290 16.56 -5.53 20.27
C LYS A 290 16.11 -6.87 19.70
N ASP A 291 16.57 -7.95 20.32
CA ASP A 291 16.24 -9.34 19.95
C ASP A 291 16.71 -9.80 18.55
N TRP A 292 17.41 -8.95 17.78
CA TRP A 292 17.99 -9.43 16.53
C TRP A 292 18.92 -10.63 16.80
N PRO A 293 18.91 -11.69 15.97
CA PRO A 293 18.30 -11.83 14.64
C PRO A 293 16.84 -12.32 14.62
N LYS A 294 16.17 -12.40 15.77
CA LYS A 294 14.76 -12.79 15.80
C LYS A 294 13.92 -11.86 14.90
N PRO A 295 13.05 -12.39 14.03
CA PRO A 295 12.18 -11.58 13.20
C PRO A 295 11.26 -10.65 14.01
N VAL A 296 11.05 -9.44 13.48
CA VAL A 296 10.04 -8.53 14.01
C VAL A 296 8.66 -9.15 13.82
N GLY A 297 7.85 -9.13 14.87
CA GLY A 297 6.48 -9.61 14.86
C GLY A 297 5.53 -8.56 15.41
N ASN A 298 4.23 -8.84 15.32
CA ASN A 298 3.18 -7.98 15.85
C ASN A 298 2.38 -8.69 16.94
N GLY A 299 1.88 -7.90 17.87
CA GLY A 299 0.83 -8.31 18.78
C GLY A 299 -0.55 -8.36 18.09
N PRO A 300 -1.60 -8.71 18.84
CA PRO A 300 -2.95 -8.75 18.31
C PRO A 300 -3.50 -7.34 18.05
N THR A 301 -4.04 -7.11 16.85
CA THR A 301 -4.76 -5.87 16.55
C THR A 301 -6.00 -5.71 17.43
N GLN A 302 -6.39 -4.47 17.73
CA GLN A 302 -7.66 -4.15 18.38
C GLN A 302 -8.81 -3.93 17.38
N ASN A 303 -8.53 -3.92 16.08
CA ASN A 303 -9.56 -3.78 15.04
C ASN A 303 -10.55 -4.95 15.07
N GLY A 304 -11.81 -4.66 15.45
CA GLY A 304 -12.88 -5.66 15.59
C GLY A 304 -13.23 -6.36 14.27
N ALA A 305 -13.12 -5.68 13.13
CA ALA A 305 -13.38 -6.28 11.82
C ALA A 305 -12.28 -7.31 11.46
N LEU A 306 -11.00 -6.95 11.63
CA LEU A 306 -9.89 -7.88 11.40
C LEU A 306 -9.96 -9.08 12.35
N LYS A 307 -10.24 -8.86 13.64
CA LYS A 307 -10.43 -9.96 14.61
C LYS A 307 -11.56 -10.91 14.23
N ALA A 308 -12.66 -10.38 13.72
CA ALA A 308 -13.80 -11.21 13.31
C ALA A 308 -13.51 -12.02 12.04
N LEU A 309 -12.67 -11.50 11.15
CA LEU A 309 -12.38 -12.10 9.85
C LEU A 309 -11.21 -13.07 9.87
N LEU A 310 -10.10 -12.69 10.54
CA LEU A 310 -8.84 -13.41 10.41
C LEU A 310 -8.79 -14.62 11.33
N ILE A 311 -8.30 -15.73 10.80
CA ILE A 311 -7.97 -16.95 11.55
C ILE A 311 -6.48 -16.86 11.89
N SER A 312 -6.15 -16.92 13.18
CA SER A 312 -4.76 -16.86 13.63
C SER A 312 -3.92 -17.99 13.02
N GLY A 313 -2.76 -17.61 12.48
CA GLY A 313 -1.84 -18.58 11.86
C GLY A 313 -2.21 -18.98 10.43
N GLU A 314 -3.23 -18.38 9.82
CA GLU A 314 -3.59 -18.62 8.42
C GLU A 314 -3.28 -17.41 7.55
N PRO A 315 -2.04 -17.27 7.05
CA PRO A 315 -1.67 -16.19 6.11
C PRO A 315 -2.22 -16.48 4.71
N TRP A 316 -2.07 -15.51 3.81
CA TRP A 316 -2.26 -15.74 2.39
C TRP A 316 -1.36 -16.87 1.89
N GLN A 317 -1.92 -17.75 1.07
CA GLN A 317 -1.25 -18.87 0.42
C GLN A 317 -1.29 -18.67 -1.10
N GLY A 318 -0.48 -19.43 -1.85
CA GLY A 318 -0.39 -19.33 -3.29
C GLY A 318 0.57 -18.22 -3.76
N GLY A 319 0.19 -17.46 -4.78
CA GLY A 319 1.02 -16.39 -5.33
C GLY A 319 2.14 -16.88 -6.25
N THR A 320 2.18 -18.16 -6.59
CA THR A 320 3.08 -18.65 -7.64
C THR A 320 2.66 -18.04 -8.98
N PRO A 321 3.57 -17.39 -9.72
CA PRO A 321 3.26 -16.87 -11.03
C PRO A 321 2.75 -17.97 -11.96
N SER A 322 1.65 -17.69 -12.65
CA SER A 322 1.11 -18.52 -13.72
C SER A 322 1.23 -17.77 -15.05
N GLN A 323 0.60 -18.28 -16.09
CA GLN A 323 0.51 -17.53 -17.34
C GLN A 323 -0.31 -16.24 -17.11
N SER A 324 0.05 -15.16 -17.80
CA SER A 324 -0.62 -13.84 -17.71
C SER A 324 -2.12 -13.91 -17.99
N ASN A 325 -2.91 -12.99 -17.37
CA ASN A 325 -4.35 -12.82 -17.54
C ASN A 325 -5.22 -13.96 -16.98
N VAL A 326 -4.96 -14.34 -15.73
CA VAL A 326 -5.80 -15.29 -14.99
C VAL A 326 -7.10 -14.60 -14.55
N SER A 327 -8.26 -15.20 -14.83
CA SER A 327 -9.53 -14.75 -14.24
C SER A 327 -9.71 -15.29 -12.81
N ALA A 328 -10.59 -14.64 -12.02
CA ALA A 328 -10.96 -15.17 -10.72
C ALA A 328 -11.55 -16.59 -10.87
N PRO A 329 -11.22 -17.54 -9.98
CA PRO A 329 -11.82 -18.87 -10.02
C PRO A 329 -13.33 -18.76 -9.77
N ALA A 330 -14.12 -19.51 -10.54
CA ALA A 330 -15.55 -19.66 -10.33
C ALA A 330 -15.84 -21.00 -9.65
N PHE A 331 -16.54 -20.97 -8.52
CA PHE A 331 -16.87 -22.15 -7.75
C PHE A 331 -18.29 -22.61 -8.02
N ALA A 332 -18.45 -23.93 -8.30
CA ALA A 332 -19.76 -24.54 -8.45
C ALA A 332 -20.52 -24.58 -7.10
N PRO A 333 -21.87 -24.75 -7.13
CA PRO A 333 -22.69 -24.79 -5.92
C PRO A 333 -22.26 -25.82 -4.87
N ASP A 334 -21.58 -26.90 -5.27
CA ASP A 334 -21.04 -27.90 -4.34
C ASP A 334 -19.74 -27.47 -3.63
N GLY A 335 -19.18 -26.30 -3.97
CA GLY A 335 -17.92 -25.77 -3.42
C GLY A 335 -16.68 -26.60 -3.73
N LYS A 336 -16.82 -27.75 -4.38
CA LYS A 336 -15.73 -28.69 -4.66
C LYS A 336 -15.17 -28.51 -6.05
N LYS A 337 -16.03 -28.20 -7.01
CA LYS A 337 -15.62 -27.96 -8.40
C LYS A 337 -15.39 -26.48 -8.59
N PHE A 338 -14.30 -26.11 -9.24
CA PHE A 338 -14.06 -24.75 -9.67
C PHE A 338 -13.52 -24.72 -11.09
N ILE A 339 -13.73 -23.61 -11.77
CA ILE A 339 -13.18 -23.34 -13.09
C ILE A 339 -12.21 -22.18 -12.94
N LEU A 340 -10.95 -22.39 -13.30
CA LEU A 340 -9.97 -21.34 -13.48
C LEU A 340 -9.82 -21.15 -15.00
N ALA A 341 -10.23 -19.99 -15.49
CA ALA A 341 -10.06 -19.67 -16.90
C ALA A 341 -8.68 -19.07 -17.13
N LEU A 342 -7.88 -19.76 -17.94
CA LEU A 342 -6.67 -19.24 -18.55
C LEU A 342 -6.99 -18.90 -20.01
N PRO A 343 -6.24 -18.02 -20.69
CA PRO A 343 -6.49 -17.67 -22.10
C PRO A 343 -6.57 -18.86 -23.05
N SER A 344 -5.86 -19.96 -22.76
CA SER A 344 -5.78 -21.16 -23.62
C SER A 344 -6.27 -22.45 -22.95
N GLU A 345 -6.59 -22.43 -21.65
CA GLU A 345 -6.90 -23.64 -20.88
C GLU A 345 -7.93 -23.38 -19.80
N ARG A 346 -8.78 -24.35 -19.51
CA ARG A 346 -9.65 -24.38 -18.34
C ARG A 346 -9.27 -25.58 -17.50
N THR A 347 -8.95 -25.36 -16.24
CA THR A 347 -8.66 -26.45 -15.31
C THR A 347 -9.82 -26.60 -14.34
N SER A 348 -10.39 -27.80 -14.27
CA SER A 348 -11.41 -28.15 -13.27
C SER A 348 -10.77 -28.58 -11.95
N ALA A 349 -11.55 -28.59 -10.86
CA ALA A 349 -11.07 -28.95 -9.51
C ALA A 349 -10.51 -30.39 -9.40
N ASP A 350 -10.88 -31.27 -10.32
CA ASP A 350 -10.33 -32.63 -10.42
C ASP A 350 -9.00 -32.68 -11.19
N GLY A 351 -8.46 -31.53 -11.60
CA GLY A 351 -7.21 -31.45 -12.35
C GLY A 351 -7.38 -31.64 -13.86
N THR A 352 -8.60 -31.82 -14.37
CA THR A 352 -8.83 -31.99 -15.81
C THR A 352 -8.59 -30.66 -16.55
N VAL A 353 -7.61 -30.64 -17.46
CA VAL A 353 -7.31 -29.49 -18.30
C VAL A 353 -8.07 -29.60 -19.60
N ILE A 354 -8.95 -28.65 -19.87
CA ILE A 354 -9.69 -28.53 -21.13
C ILE A 354 -9.01 -27.44 -21.95
N LYS A 355 -8.37 -27.83 -23.07
CA LYS A 355 -7.84 -26.86 -24.04
C LYS A 355 -8.98 -26.22 -24.79
N VAL A 356 -9.04 -24.92 -24.81
CA VAL A 356 -10.04 -24.11 -25.53
C VAL A 356 -9.28 -23.29 -26.56
N SER A 357 -9.82 -23.16 -27.78
CA SER A 357 -9.27 -22.19 -28.75
C SER A 357 -9.30 -20.80 -28.14
N PRO A 358 -8.16 -20.09 -28.15
CA PRO A 358 -7.99 -18.93 -27.26
C PRO A 358 -8.83 -17.74 -27.72
N PRO A 359 -9.65 -17.15 -26.84
CA PRO A 359 -9.89 -15.71 -26.87
C PRO A 359 -8.62 -15.00 -26.38
N ALA A 360 -8.31 -13.84 -26.91
CA ALA A 360 -7.14 -13.04 -26.50
C ALA A 360 -7.14 -12.61 -25.02
N VAL A 361 -8.26 -12.77 -24.30
CA VAL A 361 -8.47 -12.45 -22.88
C VAL A 361 -9.23 -13.61 -22.24
N ALA A 362 -8.85 -14.03 -21.03
CA ALA A 362 -9.57 -15.05 -20.28
C ALA A 362 -11.00 -14.57 -19.98
N PRO A 363 -12.04 -15.37 -20.29
CA PRO A 363 -13.42 -14.99 -20.01
C PRO A 363 -13.68 -14.92 -18.50
N VAL A 364 -14.53 -14.00 -18.08
CA VAL A 364 -15.09 -14.03 -16.72
C VAL A 364 -16.08 -15.19 -16.63
N ILE A 365 -15.98 -16.02 -15.61
CA ILE A 365 -16.87 -17.17 -15.40
C ILE A 365 -17.62 -17.02 -14.09
N ARG A 366 -18.91 -17.36 -14.11
CA ARG A 366 -19.79 -17.42 -12.93
C ARG A 366 -20.65 -18.68 -13.03
N PHE A 367 -21.11 -19.18 -11.89
CA PHE A 367 -22.16 -20.22 -11.86
C PHE A 367 -23.54 -19.56 -11.69
N GLY A 368 -24.56 -20.18 -12.24
CA GLY A 368 -25.95 -19.79 -12.07
C GLY A 368 -26.70 -20.72 -11.13
N PRO A 369 -27.94 -20.35 -10.75
CA PRO A 369 -28.82 -21.16 -9.88
C PRO A 369 -29.23 -22.49 -10.52
N ASP A 370 -29.14 -22.60 -11.81
CA ASP A 370 -29.43 -23.80 -12.61
C ASP A 370 -28.24 -24.78 -12.71
N GLY A 371 -27.13 -24.47 -12.02
CA GLY A 371 -25.89 -25.25 -12.03
C GLY A 371 -25.06 -25.13 -13.29
N ARG A 372 -25.49 -24.32 -14.29
CA ARG A 372 -24.67 -24.04 -15.48
C ARG A 372 -23.55 -23.07 -15.13
N SER A 373 -22.46 -23.18 -15.87
CA SER A 373 -21.41 -22.17 -15.90
C SER A 373 -21.73 -21.14 -16.98
N TYR A 374 -21.66 -19.88 -16.62
CA TYR A 374 -21.82 -18.72 -17.51
C TYR A 374 -20.44 -18.13 -17.76
N SER A 375 -20.12 -17.85 -19.02
CA SER A 375 -18.88 -17.20 -19.42
C SER A 375 -19.17 -15.93 -20.21
N ALA A 376 -18.42 -14.89 -19.95
CA ALA A 376 -18.57 -13.60 -20.62
C ALA A 376 -17.23 -13.09 -21.14
N ASP A 377 -17.26 -12.46 -22.31
CA ASP A 377 -16.10 -11.86 -22.97
C ASP A 377 -16.50 -10.56 -23.73
N ALA A 378 -15.66 -10.14 -24.67
CA ALA A 378 -15.91 -8.96 -25.51
C ALA A 378 -17.10 -9.11 -26.48
N HIS A 379 -17.67 -10.30 -26.62
CA HIS A 379 -18.74 -10.59 -27.59
C HIS A 379 -20.10 -10.78 -26.90
N GLY A 380 -20.13 -11.16 -25.63
CA GLY A 380 -21.37 -11.36 -24.89
C GLY A 380 -21.27 -12.37 -23.77
N ILE A 381 -22.40 -12.96 -23.43
CA ILE A 381 -22.57 -13.95 -22.35
C ILE A 381 -23.11 -15.25 -22.94
N ALA A 382 -22.46 -16.35 -22.59
CA ALA A 382 -22.90 -17.69 -22.96
C ALA A 382 -22.99 -18.59 -21.72
N ALA A 383 -23.93 -19.54 -21.70
CA ALA A 383 -24.09 -20.53 -20.65
C ALA A 383 -23.76 -21.93 -21.15
N SER A 384 -23.05 -22.72 -20.35
CA SER A 384 -22.67 -24.10 -20.66
C SER A 384 -23.15 -25.04 -19.58
N GLY A 385 -23.82 -26.12 -19.97
CA GLY A 385 -24.21 -27.20 -19.09
C GLY A 385 -23.10 -28.20 -18.79
N ALA A 386 -23.43 -29.31 -18.12
CA ALA A 386 -22.48 -30.40 -17.84
C ALA A 386 -21.96 -31.09 -19.11
N ASP A 387 -22.69 -31.03 -20.21
CA ASP A 387 -22.29 -31.54 -21.53
C ASP A 387 -21.35 -30.60 -22.29
N LEU A 388 -20.97 -29.47 -21.69
CA LEU A 388 -20.11 -28.44 -22.26
C LEU A 388 -20.67 -27.76 -23.53
N LYS A 389 -21.93 -28.04 -23.90
CA LYS A 389 -22.58 -27.30 -24.96
C LYS A 389 -22.91 -25.89 -24.52
N SER A 390 -22.48 -24.92 -25.32
CA SER A 390 -22.64 -23.50 -25.02
C SER A 390 -23.90 -22.96 -25.72
N THR A 391 -24.68 -22.21 -25.00
CA THR A 391 -25.85 -21.47 -25.51
C THR A 391 -25.60 -19.99 -25.30
N VAL A 392 -25.72 -19.17 -26.34
CA VAL A 392 -25.63 -17.73 -26.25
C VAL A 392 -26.84 -17.21 -25.43
N ILE A 393 -26.57 -16.45 -24.37
CA ILE A 393 -27.59 -15.80 -23.54
C ILE A 393 -27.77 -14.34 -23.99
N ALA A 394 -26.65 -13.63 -24.22
CA ALA A 394 -26.67 -12.27 -24.75
C ALA A 394 -25.45 -12.06 -25.64
N ASP A 395 -25.65 -11.44 -26.80
CA ASP A 395 -24.58 -11.05 -27.73
C ASP A 395 -24.42 -9.54 -27.80
N GLY A 396 -23.33 -9.07 -28.41
CA GLY A 396 -23.07 -7.65 -28.69
C GLY A 396 -22.90 -6.75 -27.46
N ILE A 397 -22.52 -7.31 -26.32
CA ILE A 397 -22.11 -6.59 -25.12
C ILE A 397 -20.66 -6.94 -24.81
N ALA A 398 -19.77 -5.97 -24.83
CA ALA A 398 -18.39 -6.17 -24.38
C ALA A 398 -18.38 -6.22 -22.84
N VAL A 399 -18.48 -7.41 -22.26
CA VAL A 399 -18.63 -7.59 -20.82
C VAL A 399 -17.29 -7.45 -20.10
N ARG A 400 -17.27 -6.63 -19.02
CA ARG A 400 -16.11 -6.50 -18.11
C ARG A 400 -16.23 -7.47 -16.94
N ASP A 401 -17.37 -7.46 -16.25
CA ASP A 401 -17.73 -8.37 -15.17
C ASP A 401 -19.24 -8.59 -15.19
N PHE A 402 -19.72 -9.65 -14.56
CA PHE A 402 -21.15 -9.92 -14.45
C PHE A 402 -21.49 -10.78 -13.24
N VAL A 403 -22.75 -10.77 -12.85
CA VAL A 403 -23.30 -11.59 -11.78
C VAL A 403 -24.60 -12.24 -12.24
N VAL A 404 -24.85 -13.48 -11.79
CA VAL A 404 -26.11 -14.22 -12.02
C VAL A 404 -26.85 -14.31 -10.70
N ALA A 405 -28.03 -13.68 -10.63
CA ALA A 405 -28.90 -13.70 -9.46
C ALA A 405 -29.64 -15.05 -9.35
N HIS A 406 -30.13 -15.36 -8.14
CA HIS A 406 -30.91 -16.58 -7.86
C HIS A 406 -32.19 -16.70 -8.73
N ASN A 407 -32.83 -15.58 -9.06
CA ASN A 407 -34.00 -15.54 -9.95
C ASN A 407 -33.62 -15.66 -11.44
N GLY A 408 -32.34 -15.78 -11.77
CA GLY A 408 -31.83 -15.90 -13.13
C GLY A 408 -31.61 -14.59 -13.87
N PHE A 409 -31.83 -13.43 -13.26
CA PHE A 409 -31.40 -12.16 -13.84
C PHE A 409 -29.88 -12.07 -13.82
N LEU A 410 -29.32 -11.48 -14.88
CA LEU A 410 -27.90 -11.18 -14.96
C LEU A 410 -27.71 -9.66 -14.99
N TYR A 411 -26.75 -9.19 -14.24
CA TYR A 411 -26.26 -7.81 -14.32
C TYR A 411 -24.84 -7.83 -14.81
N ALA A 412 -24.52 -7.04 -15.83
CA ALA A 412 -23.20 -7.00 -16.42
C ALA A 412 -22.71 -5.57 -16.56
N THR A 413 -21.41 -5.36 -16.26
CA THR A 413 -20.72 -4.11 -16.54
C THR A 413 -20.10 -4.19 -17.93
N GLU A 414 -20.19 -3.11 -18.70
CA GLU A 414 -19.64 -3.01 -20.04
C GLU A 414 -18.21 -2.49 -20.03
N ALA A 415 -17.33 -3.16 -20.78
CA ALA A 415 -15.98 -2.67 -21.01
C ALA A 415 -15.97 -1.47 -21.95
N GLY A 416 -15.21 -0.44 -21.62
CA GLY A 416 -15.07 0.75 -22.44
C GLY A 416 -15.63 2.01 -21.79
N PRO A 417 -15.66 3.13 -22.53
CA PRO A 417 -15.92 4.45 -21.96
C PRO A 417 -17.42 4.74 -21.68
N ALA A 418 -18.34 3.88 -22.15
CA ALA A 418 -19.77 4.11 -21.97
C ALA A 418 -20.22 3.98 -20.51
N GLY A 419 -19.51 3.19 -19.71
CA GLY A 419 -19.82 2.99 -18.28
C GLY A 419 -21.22 2.43 -18.05
N ASN A 420 -21.67 1.54 -18.93
CA ASN A 420 -23.03 0.97 -18.86
C ASN A 420 -23.08 -0.21 -17.88
N VAL A 421 -24.24 -0.34 -17.26
CA VAL A 421 -24.67 -1.53 -16.51
C VAL A 421 -25.88 -2.12 -17.25
N TRP A 422 -25.78 -3.39 -17.63
CA TRP A 422 -26.80 -4.09 -18.36
C TRP A 422 -27.62 -5.01 -17.46
N LEU A 423 -28.93 -5.06 -17.67
CA LEU A 423 -29.81 -6.12 -17.21
C LEU A 423 -30.07 -7.07 -18.37
N VAL A 424 -29.77 -8.36 -18.17
CA VAL A 424 -30.06 -9.45 -19.12
C VAL A 424 -31.01 -10.43 -18.46
N ARG A 425 -32.11 -10.74 -19.12
CA ARG A 425 -33.12 -11.71 -18.66
C ARG A 425 -32.87 -13.09 -19.24
N GLN A 426 -33.46 -14.11 -18.64
CA GLN A 426 -33.28 -15.51 -19.06
C GLN A 426 -33.69 -15.79 -20.51
N ASP A 427 -34.66 -15.04 -21.05
CA ASP A 427 -35.13 -15.10 -22.45
C ASP A 427 -34.18 -14.40 -23.43
N GLY A 428 -33.07 -13.85 -22.95
CA GLY A 428 -32.10 -13.09 -23.73
C GLY A 428 -32.49 -11.62 -23.94
N ALA A 429 -33.61 -11.15 -23.41
CA ALA A 429 -33.97 -9.74 -23.44
C ALA A 429 -32.96 -8.95 -22.61
N ARG A 430 -32.46 -7.86 -23.18
CA ARG A 430 -31.44 -7.02 -22.54
C ARG A 430 -31.78 -5.55 -22.60
N GLN A 431 -31.42 -4.80 -21.57
CA GLN A 431 -31.55 -3.36 -21.53
C GLN A 431 -30.42 -2.73 -20.71
N VAL A 432 -30.09 -1.48 -21.03
CA VAL A 432 -29.20 -0.67 -20.18
C VAL A 432 -29.99 -0.34 -18.92
N ALA A 433 -29.48 -0.83 -17.78
CA ALA A 433 -30.09 -0.58 -16.46
C ALA A 433 -29.57 0.72 -15.83
N ASP A 434 -28.29 1.08 -16.09
CA ASP A 434 -27.66 2.36 -15.71
C ASP A 434 -26.52 2.69 -16.68
N SER A 435 -26.12 3.96 -16.70
CA SER A 435 -25.04 4.46 -17.56
C SER A 435 -24.28 5.62 -16.90
N GLY A 436 -23.15 6.03 -17.51
CA GLY A 436 -22.42 7.22 -17.10
C GLY A 436 -21.48 7.03 -15.90
N LEU A 437 -21.14 5.79 -15.55
CA LEU A 437 -19.99 5.50 -14.70
C LEU A 437 -18.70 5.82 -15.46
N ARG A 438 -17.67 6.32 -14.77
CA ARG A 438 -16.39 6.63 -15.44
C ARG A 438 -15.71 5.36 -15.95
N SER A 439 -15.77 4.28 -15.18
CA SER A 439 -15.26 2.96 -15.53
C SER A 439 -16.02 1.91 -14.73
N ALA A 440 -17.12 1.40 -15.29
CA ALA A 440 -17.85 0.30 -14.68
C ALA A 440 -16.96 -0.96 -14.71
N THR A 441 -16.61 -1.49 -13.54
CA THR A 441 -15.69 -2.63 -13.39
C THR A 441 -16.37 -3.82 -12.74
N GLY A 442 -16.18 -4.06 -11.44
CA GLY A 442 -16.79 -5.17 -10.72
C GLY A 442 -18.29 -4.99 -10.49
N VAL A 443 -19.01 -6.08 -10.40
CA VAL A 443 -20.43 -6.11 -10.06
C VAL A 443 -20.77 -7.30 -9.16
N THR A 444 -21.56 -7.09 -8.11
CA THR A 444 -22.05 -8.16 -7.23
C THR A 444 -23.37 -7.79 -6.57
N LEU A 445 -23.99 -8.76 -5.90
CA LEU A 445 -25.27 -8.60 -5.19
C LEU A 445 -25.07 -8.59 -3.67
N SER A 446 -25.94 -7.90 -2.94
CA SER A 446 -26.10 -8.13 -1.50
C SER A 446 -26.54 -9.57 -1.23
N PRO A 447 -26.31 -10.13 -0.02
CA PRO A 447 -26.72 -11.50 0.29
C PRO A 447 -28.22 -11.76 0.14
N ASP A 448 -29.06 -10.77 0.42
CA ASP A 448 -30.52 -10.82 0.24
C ASP A 448 -30.98 -10.47 -1.19
N GLN A 449 -30.04 -10.13 -2.06
CA GLN A 449 -30.25 -9.78 -3.46
C GLN A 449 -31.23 -8.62 -3.69
N SER A 450 -31.42 -7.78 -2.66
CA SER A 450 -32.20 -6.55 -2.78
C SER A 450 -31.39 -5.39 -3.35
N LEU A 451 -30.05 -5.47 -3.29
CA LEU A 451 -29.12 -4.44 -3.76
C LEU A 451 -28.12 -5.00 -4.78
N LEU A 452 -27.87 -4.18 -5.81
CA LEU A 452 -26.76 -4.37 -6.74
C LEU A 452 -25.65 -3.39 -6.38
N TYR A 453 -24.40 -3.88 -6.32
CA TYR A 453 -23.21 -3.08 -6.13
C TYR A 453 -22.38 -3.06 -7.41
N VAL A 454 -22.00 -1.86 -7.85
CA VAL A 454 -21.19 -1.66 -9.07
C VAL A 454 -20.01 -0.76 -8.75
N ALA A 455 -18.80 -1.23 -9.03
CA ALA A 455 -17.59 -0.48 -8.85
C ALA A 455 -17.33 0.48 -10.00
N ASP A 456 -16.97 1.72 -9.69
CA ASP A 456 -16.39 2.66 -10.63
C ASP A 456 -14.87 2.70 -10.41
N GLY A 457 -14.14 1.90 -11.18
CA GLY A 457 -12.70 1.73 -11.02
C GLY A 457 -11.87 3.00 -11.26
N ALA A 458 -12.44 4.03 -11.88
CA ALA A 458 -11.80 5.33 -12.10
C ALA A 458 -12.14 6.36 -11.00
N SER A 459 -12.65 5.91 -9.87
CA SER A 459 -13.00 6.77 -8.73
C SER A 459 -12.87 6.03 -7.40
N HIS A 460 -13.20 6.71 -6.29
CA HIS A 460 -13.29 6.11 -4.95
C HIS A 460 -14.58 5.30 -4.73
N TRP A 461 -15.54 5.32 -5.67
CA TRP A 461 -16.90 4.97 -5.36
C TRP A 461 -17.30 3.58 -5.84
N ILE A 462 -18.05 2.88 -4.97
CA ILE A 462 -18.94 1.81 -5.38
C ILE A 462 -20.36 2.32 -5.25
N TYR A 463 -21.10 2.17 -6.33
CA TYR A 463 -22.51 2.53 -6.40
C TYR A 463 -23.37 1.39 -5.89
N SER A 464 -24.42 1.73 -5.15
CA SER A 464 -25.50 0.84 -4.73
C SER A 464 -26.78 1.21 -5.44
N TYR A 465 -27.54 0.21 -5.84
CA TYR A 465 -28.85 0.34 -6.49
C TYR A 465 -29.83 -0.59 -5.82
N GLN A 466 -31.07 -0.16 -5.64
CA GLN A 466 -32.18 -1.05 -5.30
C GLN A 466 -32.62 -1.85 -6.54
N ILE A 467 -32.77 -3.16 -6.38
CA ILE A 467 -33.28 -4.05 -7.43
C ILE A 467 -34.79 -4.11 -7.29
N GLN A 468 -35.52 -3.74 -8.37
CA GLN A 468 -36.97 -3.82 -8.43
C GLN A 468 -37.42 -5.25 -8.78
N PRO A 469 -38.69 -5.63 -8.53
CA PRO A 469 -39.20 -6.97 -8.84
C PRO A 469 -39.04 -7.40 -10.32
N ASP A 470 -39.02 -6.46 -11.26
CA ASP A 470 -38.81 -6.71 -12.68
C ASP A 470 -37.34 -6.71 -13.09
N GLY A 471 -36.44 -6.54 -12.12
CA GLY A 471 -34.98 -6.49 -12.31
C GLY A 471 -34.42 -5.11 -12.66
N THR A 472 -35.27 -4.08 -12.84
CA THR A 472 -34.77 -2.72 -13.07
C THR A 472 -34.13 -2.15 -11.82
N LEU A 473 -33.28 -1.14 -12.00
CA LEU A 473 -32.51 -0.52 -10.92
C LEU A 473 -33.12 0.83 -10.55
N ALA A 474 -33.18 1.10 -9.24
CA ALA A 474 -33.65 2.37 -8.69
C ALA A 474 -32.67 2.88 -7.61
N ASP A 475 -32.88 4.09 -7.14
CA ASP A 475 -32.24 4.70 -5.98
C ASP A 475 -30.69 4.59 -5.99
N LYS A 476 -30.10 4.92 -7.15
CA LYS A 476 -28.64 4.96 -7.33
C LYS A 476 -27.96 5.86 -6.31
N GLN A 477 -26.99 5.34 -5.57
CA GLN A 477 -26.19 6.09 -4.61
C GLN A 477 -24.72 5.79 -4.75
N ARG A 478 -23.86 6.81 -4.56
CA ARG A 478 -22.43 6.65 -4.23
C ARG A 478 -22.37 6.18 -2.78
N TYR A 479 -22.21 4.89 -2.56
CA TYR A 479 -22.47 4.33 -1.25
C TYR A 479 -21.18 3.94 -0.50
N TYR A 480 -20.30 3.16 -1.12
CA TYR A 480 -19.03 2.79 -0.51
C TYR A 480 -17.92 3.73 -0.98
N TRP A 481 -17.17 4.28 -0.02
CA TRP A 481 -16.03 5.12 -0.29
C TRP A 481 -14.74 4.35 0.01
N LEU A 482 -13.97 4.04 -1.03
CA LEU A 482 -12.73 3.28 -0.94
C LEU A 482 -11.55 4.19 -0.63
N HIS A 483 -10.56 3.67 0.10
CA HIS A 483 -9.26 4.31 0.21
C HIS A 483 -8.48 4.16 -1.10
N VAL A 484 -7.73 5.19 -1.45
CA VAL A 484 -6.85 5.26 -2.63
C VAL A 484 -5.50 5.78 -2.14
N ALA A 485 -4.41 5.31 -2.73
CA ALA A 485 -3.10 5.90 -2.47
C ALA A 485 -3.08 7.37 -2.95
N ASP A 486 -2.35 8.24 -2.24
CA ASP A 486 -2.26 9.68 -2.59
C ASP A 486 -1.66 9.93 -3.99
N THR A 487 -0.92 8.97 -4.50
CA THR A 487 -0.33 9.01 -5.85
C THR A 487 -1.29 8.68 -6.98
N GLU A 488 -2.54 8.28 -6.66
CA GLU A 488 -3.51 7.77 -7.62
C GLU A 488 -4.85 8.51 -7.48
N ASP A 489 -5.51 8.78 -8.60
CA ASP A 489 -6.85 9.38 -8.63
C ASP A 489 -7.96 8.32 -8.66
N ALA A 490 -7.62 7.06 -8.83
CA ALA A 490 -8.51 5.95 -9.05
C ALA A 490 -8.25 4.81 -8.07
N SER A 491 -9.31 4.14 -7.61
CA SER A 491 -9.20 2.95 -6.76
C SER A 491 -8.76 1.70 -7.53
N HIS A 492 -8.88 1.74 -8.87
CA HIS A 492 -8.80 0.58 -9.75
C HIS A 492 -9.60 -0.62 -9.21
N ALA A 493 -10.74 -0.30 -8.56
CA ALA A 493 -11.63 -1.31 -8.01
C ALA A 493 -12.01 -2.31 -9.11
N GLY A 494 -11.77 -3.59 -8.83
CA GLY A 494 -12.02 -4.70 -9.74
C GLY A 494 -13.19 -5.55 -9.29
N GLY A 495 -13.09 -6.88 -9.47
CA GLY A 495 -14.12 -7.83 -9.06
C GLY A 495 -14.36 -7.80 -7.55
N MET A 496 -15.62 -8.07 -7.18
CA MET A 496 -16.15 -7.96 -5.82
C MET A 496 -16.95 -9.20 -5.43
N CYS A 497 -17.07 -9.44 -4.13
CA CYS A 497 -17.99 -10.43 -3.57
C CYS A 497 -18.47 -10.00 -2.19
N CYS A 498 -19.59 -10.58 -1.72
CA CYS A 498 -20.10 -10.39 -0.37
C CYS A 498 -19.92 -11.64 0.49
N ASP A 499 -19.94 -11.47 1.81
CA ASP A 499 -20.14 -12.57 2.76
C ASP A 499 -21.55 -12.57 3.34
N GLN A 500 -21.90 -13.61 4.09
CA GLN A 500 -23.23 -13.78 4.72
C GLN A 500 -23.55 -12.71 5.78
N GLU A 501 -22.51 -12.02 6.29
CA GLU A 501 -22.66 -10.89 7.21
C GLU A 501 -22.96 -9.57 6.48
N GLY A 502 -23.02 -9.58 5.14
CA GLY A 502 -23.27 -8.40 4.30
C GLY A 502 -22.05 -7.49 4.11
N ARG A 503 -20.83 -7.97 4.44
CA ARG A 503 -19.61 -7.23 4.15
C ARG A 503 -19.27 -7.37 2.68
N LEU A 504 -18.84 -6.26 2.06
CA LEU A 504 -18.39 -6.22 0.68
C LEU A 504 -16.86 -6.28 0.62
N TYR A 505 -16.32 -7.22 -0.14
CA TYR A 505 -14.90 -7.39 -0.41
C TYR A 505 -14.60 -6.87 -1.81
N VAL A 506 -13.62 -5.98 -1.92
CA VAL A 506 -13.29 -5.27 -3.16
C VAL A 506 -11.81 -5.42 -3.47
N ALA A 507 -11.48 -5.90 -4.65
CA ALA A 507 -10.11 -5.87 -5.16
C ALA A 507 -9.73 -4.43 -5.51
N THR A 508 -8.63 -3.91 -4.94
CA THR A 508 -8.13 -2.54 -5.16
C THR A 508 -6.61 -2.51 -5.15
N ASP A 509 -6.01 -1.38 -5.54
CA ASP A 509 -4.55 -1.21 -5.50
C ASP A 509 -3.94 -1.36 -4.10
N LEU A 510 -4.70 -1.05 -3.05
CA LEU A 510 -4.26 -1.21 -1.66
C LEU A 510 -4.39 -2.64 -1.12
N GLY A 511 -4.86 -3.59 -1.92
CA GLY A 511 -5.21 -4.94 -1.51
C GLY A 511 -6.71 -5.16 -1.52
N VAL A 512 -7.21 -6.11 -0.71
CA VAL A 512 -8.66 -6.35 -0.60
C VAL A 512 -9.24 -5.44 0.49
N GLN A 513 -10.02 -4.44 0.09
CA GLN A 513 -10.76 -3.61 1.03
C GLN A 513 -12.05 -4.29 1.45
N VAL A 514 -12.31 -4.37 2.74
CA VAL A 514 -13.52 -4.96 3.32
C VAL A 514 -14.37 -3.87 3.91
N CYS A 515 -15.57 -3.70 3.34
CA CYS A 515 -16.53 -2.68 3.72
C CYS A 515 -17.67 -3.29 4.54
N ASP A 516 -18.17 -2.55 5.52
CA ASP A 516 -19.40 -2.90 6.23
C ASP A 516 -20.64 -2.49 5.45
N GLN A 517 -21.81 -2.93 5.94
CA GLN A 517 -23.10 -2.61 5.35
C GLN A 517 -23.46 -1.11 5.38
N ALA A 518 -22.75 -0.29 6.18
CA ALA A 518 -22.91 1.16 6.24
C ALA A 518 -22.02 1.92 5.25
N GLY A 519 -21.32 1.22 4.35
CA GLY A 519 -20.50 1.81 3.30
C GLY A 519 -19.06 2.19 3.71
N ARG A 520 -18.58 1.72 4.89
CA ARG A 520 -17.28 2.10 5.45
C ARG A 520 -16.26 1.00 5.29
N VAL A 521 -15.06 1.34 4.84
CA VAL A 521 -13.91 0.42 4.84
C VAL A 521 -13.44 0.22 6.29
N ASN A 522 -13.55 -0.99 6.79
CA ASN A 522 -13.19 -1.35 8.17
C ASN A 522 -11.91 -2.18 8.26
N ALA A 523 -11.58 -2.91 7.20
CA ALA A 523 -10.36 -3.71 7.12
C ALA A 523 -9.76 -3.64 5.71
N ILE A 524 -8.44 -3.78 5.63
CA ILE A 524 -7.69 -3.89 4.38
C ILE A 524 -6.74 -5.08 4.52
N LEU A 525 -6.86 -6.05 3.62
CA LEU A 525 -6.05 -7.25 3.58
C LEU A 525 -5.01 -7.11 2.45
N PRO A 526 -3.77 -6.71 2.77
CA PRO A 526 -2.73 -6.57 1.76
C PRO A 526 -2.31 -7.94 1.23
N LEU A 527 -1.90 -8.00 -0.03
CA LEU A 527 -1.28 -9.19 -0.62
C LEU A 527 0.25 -9.09 -0.52
N ALA A 528 0.91 -10.24 -0.49
CA ALA A 528 2.37 -10.30 -0.42
C ALA A 528 3.05 -9.74 -1.69
N SER A 529 2.36 -9.79 -2.82
CA SER A 529 2.85 -9.20 -4.08
C SER A 529 1.70 -9.05 -5.08
N GLY A 530 1.81 -8.06 -5.95
CA GLY A 530 0.83 -7.76 -6.99
C GLY A 530 -0.42 -7.07 -6.46
N ARG A 531 -1.19 -6.50 -7.38
CA ARG A 531 -2.45 -5.81 -7.13
C ARG A 531 -3.61 -6.75 -7.48
N PRO A 532 -4.56 -7.02 -6.58
CA PRO A 532 -5.68 -7.87 -6.92
C PRO A 532 -6.60 -7.20 -7.95
N THR A 533 -6.99 -7.96 -8.95
CA THR A 533 -7.95 -7.55 -9.99
C THR A 533 -9.34 -8.08 -9.73
N SER A 534 -9.47 -9.15 -8.95
CA SER A 534 -10.77 -9.73 -8.58
C SER A 534 -10.68 -10.52 -7.29
N VAL A 535 -11.81 -10.64 -6.59
CA VAL A 535 -11.97 -11.46 -5.39
C VAL A 535 -13.23 -12.33 -5.48
N THR A 536 -13.17 -13.52 -4.88
CA THR A 536 -14.31 -14.43 -4.77
C THR A 536 -14.17 -15.35 -3.57
N PHE A 537 -15.29 -15.76 -3.00
CA PHE A 537 -15.31 -16.85 -2.02
C PHE A 537 -15.42 -18.20 -2.69
N GLY A 538 -14.74 -19.20 -2.14
CA GLY A 538 -14.74 -20.57 -2.63
C GLY A 538 -14.39 -21.59 -1.56
N GLY A 539 -14.08 -22.80 -2.02
CA GLY A 539 -13.83 -23.94 -1.15
C GLY A 539 -15.13 -24.65 -0.69
N PRO A 540 -15.02 -25.84 -0.08
CA PRO A 540 -16.18 -26.67 0.26
C PRO A 540 -17.18 -26.03 1.22
N LYS A 541 -16.72 -25.03 2.01
CA LYS A 541 -17.55 -24.27 2.95
C LYS A 541 -17.76 -22.82 2.52
N PHE A 542 -17.23 -22.41 1.38
CA PHE A 542 -17.17 -21.02 0.92
C PHE A 542 -16.58 -20.07 1.98
N ASP A 543 -15.63 -20.57 2.79
CA ASP A 543 -14.92 -19.82 3.82
C ASP A 543 -13.51 -19.38 3.40
N THR A 544 -13.15 -19.66 2.15
CA THR A 544 -11.85 -19.31 1.58
C THR A 544 -11.99 -18.17 0.59
N LEU A 545 -11.32 -17.05 0.88
CA LEU A 545 -11.26 -15.90 -0.01
C LEU A 545 -10.10 -16.09 -0.99
N TYR A 546 -10.39 -15.97 -2.28
CA TYR A 546 -9.43 -15.98 -3.37
C TYR A 546 -9.27 -14.56 -3.89
N ALA A 547 -8.02 -14.12 -4.05
CA ALA A 547 -7.67 -12.84 -4.65
C ALA A 547 -6.79 -13.10 -5.87
N THR A 548 -7.24 -12.68 -7.04
CA THR A 548 -6.54 -12.89 -8.31
C THR A 548 -5.86 -11.61 -8.73
N CYS A 549 -4.56 -11.69 -8.99
CA CYS A 549 -3.76 -10.66 -9.67
C CYS A 549 -3.64 -11.01 -11.15
N ALA A 550 -3.00 -10.16 -11.95
CA ALA A 550 -2.88 -10.39 -13.40
C ALA A 550 -2.24 -11.74 -13.77
N ASP A 551 -1.27 -12.22 -12.98
CA ASP A 551 -0.45 -13.40 -13.27
C ASP A 551 -0.48 -14.47 -12.18
N ARG A 552 -1.21 -14.26 -11.08
CA ARG A 552 -1.20 -15.16 -9.92
C ARG A 552 -2.48 -15.08 -9.11
N THR A 553 -2.73 -16.11 -8.31
CA THR A 553 -3.88 -16.16 -7.40
C THR A 553 -3.40 -16.49 -5.99
N PHE A 554 -3.88 -15.73 -5.02
CA PHE A 554 -3.72 -15.97 -3.60
C PHE A 554 -5.03 -16.48 -3.02
N TRP A 555 -4.96 -17.27 -1.95
CA TRP A 555 -6.13 -17.69 -1.20
C TRP A 555 -5.85 -17.71 0.28
N ARG A 556 -6.91 -17.47 1.05
CA ARG A 556 -6.84 -17.46 2.51
C ARG A 556 -8.17 -17.87 3.09
N ARG A 557 -8.17 -18.72 4.09
CA ARG A 557 -9.37 -19.05 4.84
C ARG A 557 -9.69 -17.92 5.81
N LEU A 558 -10.98 -17.56 5.88
CA LEU A 558 -11.51 -16.53 6.77
C LEU A 558 -12.56 -17.13 7.72
N ASN A 559 -12.79 -16.46 8.84
CA ASN A 559 -13.82 -16.83 9.81
C ASN A 559 -15.20 -16.25 9.39
N THR A 560 -15.57 -16.48 8.14
CA THR A 560 -16.85 -16.08 7.55
C THR A 560 -17.15 -16.98 6.36
N THR A 561 -18.39 -16.92 5.87
CA THR A 561 -18.84 -17.67 4.69
C THR A 561 -19.27 -16.70 3.60
N GLY A 562 -18.86 -16.92 2.37
CA GLY A 562 -19.25 -16.12 1.21
C GLY A 562 -20.74 -16.24 0.91
N ALA A 563 -21.34 -15.13 0.51
CA ALA A 563 -22.70 -15.08 -0.05
C ALA A 563 -22.63 -15.25 -1.57
N ASN A 564 -23.07 -16.40 -2.06
CA ASN A 564 -23.01 -16.68 -3.48
C ASN A 564 -24.27 -16.13 -4.19
N PRO A 565 -24.14 -15.33 -5.25
CA PRO A 565 -25.27 -14.71 -5.94
C PRO A 565 -26.29 -15.71 -6.53
N TRP A 566 -25.84 -16.90 -6.90
CA TRP A 566 -26.71 -17.97 -7.41
C TRP A 566 -27.49 -18.70 -6.30
N ALA A 567 -27.08 -18.57 -5.03
CA ALA A 567 -27.77 -19.20 -3.90
C ALA A 567 -29.09 -18.45 -3.57
N ALA A 568 -29.95 -19.11 -2.82
CA ALA A 568 -31.15 -18.48 -2.30
C ALA A 568 -30.80 -17.23 -1.46
N PRO A 569 -31.51 -16.11 -1.63
CA PRO A 569 -31.27 -14.90 -0.86
C PRO A 569 -31.31 -15.14 0.65
N SER A 570 -30.39 -14.53 1.38
CA SER A 570 -30.33 -14.58 2.84
C SER A 570 -30.22 -13.17 3.41
N ILE A 571 -31.03 -12.86 4.40
CA ILE A 571 -30.99 -11.54 5.06
C ILE A 571 -29.78 -11.49 5.97
N PRO A 572 -28.81 -10.60 5.72
CA PRO A 572 -27.67 -10.44 6.62
C PRO A 572 -28.10 -9.88 7.98
N PRO A 573 -27.33 -10.08 9.06
CA PRO A 573 -27.62 -9.44 10.33
C PRO A 573 -27.55 -7.93 10.20
N ALA A 574 -28.29 -7.21 11.03
CA ALA A 574 -28.26 -5.75 11.03
C ALA A 574 -26.83 -5.22 11.30
N PRO A 575 -26.41 -4.14 10.63
CA PRO A 575 -25.09 -3.58 10.84
C PRO A 575 -24.88 -3.14 12.29
N LYS A 576 -23.71 -3.42 12.82
CA LYS A 576 -23.30 -2.89 14.13
C LYS A 576 -22.78 -1.46 13.92
N LEU A 577 -23.46 -0.50 14.52
CA LEU A 577 -23.10 0.93 14.47
C LEU A 577 -21.94 1.24 15.42
#